data_0507a7ec3a9fba1589ea237c5192a393
#
_entry.id   0507a7ec3a9fba1589ea237c5192a393
#
_cell.length_a   1.000
_cell.length_b   1.000
_cell.length_c   1.000
_cell.angle_alpha   90.00
_cell.angle_beta   90.00
_cell.angle_gamma   90.00
#
_symmetry.space_group_name_H-M   'P 1'
#
loop_
_entity.id
_entity.type
_entity.pdbx_description
1 polymer ?
#
loop_
_entity_poly.entity_id
_entity_poly.type
_entity_poly.pdbx_seq_one_letter_code
_entity_poly.pdbx_strand_id
1 'polypeptide(L)'
;MEERNFIILIIISKIYVAKLRIIIKFVFKLFEMKNIILLGSGNVATHLGFALKNSNYSIVQVYSKSIENAKVLAKKLDAHFTNDLTKLKSADLIIVSINDDAILSVLSQIKNTAIVHTSGSIGLNIFEKKFSNYGVFYPLQTFNKEVDVNISEIPFCIEGNSLEFEKQLIEIAKSLSNNVVKMNSQQRKQLHIAAVFACNFSNHLYSIADDLLAKKNIDFKILLPLIRQTITNLERNRPKEVQTGPAKRKDTAIIQEHIATIKEKEIKELYQKITTNIIKYHE
;
A
#
# COMPACT_ATOMS: atom_id res chain seq x y z
N MET A 1 16.81 -57.20 21.87
CA MET A 1 15.57 -56.64 22.46
C MET A 1 15.61 -55.13 22.55
N GLU A 2 16.71 -54.51 22.91
CA GLU A 2 16.85 -53.04 23.04
C GLU A 2 16.71 -52.26 21.73
N GLU A 3 17.31 -52.73 20.63
CA GLU A 3 17.19 -52.05 19.33
C GLU A 3 15.74 -51.98 18.80
N ARG A 4 14.94 -53.01 19.00
CA ARG A 4 13.52 -53.00 18.61
C ARG A 4 12.72 -51.99 19.40
N ASN A 5 13.00 -51.84 20.71
CA ASN A 5 12.32 -50.88 21.56
C ASN A 5 12.69 -49.43 21.17
N PHE A 6 13.95 -49.19 20.77
CA PHE A 6 14.42 -47.89 20.30
C PHE A 6 13.75 -47.47 18.99
N ILE A 7 13.63 -48.37 18.02
CA ILE A 7 12.94 -48.14 16.75
C ILE A 7 11.44 -47.83 16.98
N ILE A 8 10.78 -48.56 17.87
CA ILE A 8 9.38 -48.32 18.22
C ILE A 8 9.20 -46.94 18.85
N LEU A 9 10.07 -46.49 19.74
CA LEU A 9 10.05 -45.18 20.36
C LEU A 9 10.22 -44.05 19.32
N ILE A 10 11.11 -44.21 18.34
CA ILE A 10 11.29 -43.24 17.24
C ILE A 10 10.05 -43.17 16.39
N ILE A 11 9.42 -44.27 16.05
CA ILE A 11 8.17 -44.29 15.25
C ILE A 11 7.03 -43.62 16.03
N ILE A 12 6.86 -43.93 17.30
CA ILE A 12 5.84 -43.31 18.16
C ILE A 12 6.06 -41.78 18.26
N SER A 13 7.30 -41.33 18.46
CA SER A 13 7.61 -39.91 18.54
C SER A 13 7.29 -39.16 17.20
N LYS A 14 7.63 -39.75 16.05
CA LYS A 14 7.31 -39.19 14.74
C LYS A 14 5.79 -39.09 14.48
N ILE A 15 5.05 -40.14 14.89
CA ILE A 15 3.57 -40.14 14.78
C ILE A 15 2.95 -39.04 15.69
N TYR A 16 3.51 -38.90 16.93
CA TYR A 16 3.02 -37.88 17.86
C TYR A 16 3.28 -36.47 17.37
N VAL A 17 4.48 -36.21 16.83
CA VAL A 17 4.84 -34.93 16.20
C VAL A 17 3.96 -34.62 14.96
N ALA A 18 3.70 -35.66 14.14
CA ALA A 18 2.80 -35.48 12.99
C ALA A 18 1.35 -35.16 13.40
N LYS A 19 0.81 -35.88 14.39
CA LYS A 19 -0.51 -35.61 14.97
C LYS A 19 -0.59 -34.20 15.60
N LEU A 20 0.43 -33.79 16.34
CA LEU A 20 0.51 -32.47 16.94
C LEU A 20 0.52 -31.38 15.87
N ARG A 21 1.27 -31.56 14.79
CA ARG A 21 1.27 -30.64 13.62
C ARG A 21 -0.10 -30.54 12.95
N ILE A 22 -0.83 -31.64 12.85
CA ILE A 22 -2.19 -31.66 12.28
C ILE A 22 -3.15 -30.92 13.20
N ILE A 23 -3.09 -31.16 14.52
CA ILE A 23 -3.93 -30.49 15.51
C ILE A 23 -3.62 -28.99 15.53
N ILE A 24 -2.34 -28.61 15.52
CA ILE A 24 -1.92 -27.21 15.45
C ILE A 24 -2.45 -26.57 14.16
N LYS A 25 -2.28 -27.20 13.00
CA LYS A 25 -2.86 -26.70 11.73
C LYS A 25 -4.38 -26.58 11.78
N PHE A 26 -5.07 -27.53 12.41
CA PHE A 26 -6.53 -27.49 12.54
C PHE A 26 -7.00 -26.37 13.48
N VAL A 27 -6.31 -26.19 14.62
CA VAL A 27 -6.55 -25.09 15.56
C VAL A 27 -6.26 -23.73 14.90
N PHE A 28 -5.14 -23.59 14.17
CA PHE A 28 -4.85 -22.38 13.40
C PHE A 28 -5.91 -22.11 12.32
N LYS A 29 -6.45 -23.14 11.67
CA LYS A 29 -7.51 -23.01 10.67
C LYS A 29 -8.86 -22.55 11.28
N LEU A 30 -9.12 -22.84 12.55
CA LEU A 30 -10.30 -22.37 13.29
C LEU A 30 -10.22 -20.89 13.66
N PHE A 31 -9.03 -20.27 13.63
CA PHE A 31 -8.79 -18.85 13.89
C PHE A 31 -8.42 -18.06 12.62
N GLU A 32 -8.65 -18.64 11.45
CA GLU A 32 -8.34 -17.99 10.17
C GLU A 32 -9.36 -16.86 9.90
N MET A 33 -8.85 -15.62 9.76
CA MET A 33 -9.68 -14.47 9.40
C MET A 33 -10.13 -14.60 7.95
N LYS A 34 -11.30 -15.15 7.71
CA LYS A 34 -11.83 -15.40 6.35
C LYS A 34 -12.85 -14.36 5.90
N ASN A 35 -13.63 -13.82 6.84
CA ASN A 35 -14.71 -12.89 6.55
C ASN A 35 -14.24 -11.45 6.77
N ILE A 36 -14.22 -10.65 5.72
CA ILE A 36 -13.66 -9.30 5.74
C ILE A 36 -14.74 -8.28 5.37
N ILE A 37 -14.78 -7.18 6.12
CA ILE A 37 -15.53 -5.99 5.74
C ILE A 37 -14.55 -4.95 5.19
N LEU A 38 -14.89 -4.34 4.06
CA LEU A 38 -14.19 -3.20 3.52
C LEU A 38 -14.93 -1.91 3.89
N LEU A 39 -14.30 -1.02 4.65
CA LEU A 39 -14.77 0.34 4.87
C LEU A 39 -14.07 1.27 3.89
N GLY A 40 -14.79 1.63 2.85
CA GLY A 40 -14.33 2.39 1.70
C GLY A 40 -14.64 1.70 0.39
N SER A 41 -14.75 2.50 -0.66
CA SER A 41 -15.01 2.04 -2.06
C SER A 41 -14.13 2.78 -3.06
N GLY A 42 -13.03 3.37 -2.58
CA GLY A 42 -12.03 4.07 -3.38
C GLY A 42 -11.03 3.12 -4.05
N ASN A 43 -9.96 3.68 -4.57
CA ASN A 43 -8.93 2.95 -5.31
C ASN A 43 -8.32 1.79 -4.50
N VAL A 44 -7.86 2.06 -3.26
CA VAL A 44 -7.26 1.03 -2.38
C VAL A 44 -8.26 -0.07 -2.06
N ALA A 45 -9.48 0.29 -1.63
CA ALA A 45 -10.52 -0.69 -1.30
C ALA A 45 -10.88 -1.59 -2.49
N THR A 46 -10.91 -1.03 -3.70
CA THR A 46 -11.22 -1.77 -4.93
C THR A 46 -10.16 -2.83 -5.21
N HIS A 47 -8.90 -2.45 -5.28
CA HIS A 47 -7.80 -3.38 -5.56
C HIS A 47 -7.63 -4.43 -4.46
N LEU A 48 -7.67 -4.02 -3.18
CA LEU A 48 -7.61 -4.95 -2.06
C LEU A 48 -8.79 -5.93 -2.05
N GLY A 49 -9.99 -5.45 -2.33
CA GLY A 49 -11.18 -6.29 -2.38
C GLY A 49 -11.06 -7.40 -3.41
N PHE A 50 -10.59 -7.09 -4.63
CA PHE A 50 -10.33 -8.10 -5.66
C PHE A 50 -9.19 -9.04 -5.27
N ALA A 51 -8.08 -8.52 -4.76
CA ALA A 51 -6.95 -9.34 -4.35
C ALA A 51 -7.34 -10.35 -3.26
N LEU A 52 -8.06 -9.89 -2.23
CA LEU A 52 -8.56 -10.73 -1.14
C LEU A 52 -9.54 -11.80 -1.66
N LYS A 53 -10.51 -11.42 -2.49
CA LYS A 53 -11.46 -12.37 -3.10
C LYS A 53 -10.74 -13.44 -3.91
N ASN A 54 -9.77 -13.07 -4.73
CA ASN A 54 -8.97 -13.99 -5.54
C ASN A 54 -8.07 -14.91 -4.69
N SER A 55 -7.74 -14.50 -3.45
CA SER A 55 -6.99 -15.28 -2.47
C SER A 55 -7.88 -16.05 -1.48
N ASN A 56 -9.16 -16.31 -1.86
CA ASN A 56 -10.13 -17.09 -1.10
C ASN A 56 -10.57 -16.46 0.24
N TYR A 57 -10.53 -15.12 0.37
CA TYR A 57 -11.20 -14.41 1.45
C TYR A 57 -12.64 -14.02 1.01
N SER A 58 -13.55 -14.04 1.97
CA SER A 58 -14.94 -13.62 1.73
C SER A 58 -15.07 -12.13 2.09
N ILE A 59 -15.37 -11.30 1.11
CA ILE A 59 -15.78 -9.91 1.38
C ILE A 59 -17.26 -9.93 1.73
N VAL A 60 -17.58 -9.90 3.02
CA VAL A 60 -18.98 -10.03 3.48
C VAL A 60 -19.78 -8.76 3.30
N GLN A 61 -19.10 -7.59 3.34
CA GLN A 61 -19.78 -6.31 3.17
C GLN A 61 -18.82 -5.20 2.76
N VAL A 62 -19.31 -4.28 1.94
CA VAL A 62 -18.65 -3.01 1.61
C VAL A 62 -19.45 -1.87 2.22
N TYR A 63 -18.78 -1.03 2.99
CA TYR A 63 -19.33 0.24 3.45
C TYR A 63 -18.74 1.40 2.64
N SER A 64 -19.56 2.37 2.30
CA SER A 64 -19.11 3.67 1.81
C SER A 64 -20.10 4.76 2.19
N LYS A 65 -19.61 5.98 2.44
CA LYS A 65 -20.46 7.15 2.68
C LYS A 65 -21.45 7.39 1.52
N SER A 66 -21.00 7.12 0.27
CA SER A 66 -21.88 7.04 -0.90
C SER A 66 -22.41 5.62 -1.05
N ILE A 67 -23.74 5.46 -0.94
CA ILE A 67 -24.39 4.16 -1.09
C ILE A 67 -24.19 3.59 -2.50
N GLU A 68 -24.16 4.45 -3.52
CA GLU A 68 -23.96 4.06 -4.91
C GLU A 68 -22.55 3.45 -5.12
N ASN A 69 -21.52 4.11 -4.55
CA ASN A 69 -20.15 3.59 -4.63
C ASN A 69 -20.00 2.26 -3.85
N ALA A 70 -20.67 2.13 -2.69
CA ALA A 70 -20.70 0.88 -1.95
C ALA A 70 -21.33 -0.23 -2.79
N LYS A 71 -22.50 0.03 -3.41
CA LYS A 71 -23.24 -0.92 -4.25
C LYS A 71 -22.43 -1.37 -5.47
N VAL A 72 -21.76 -0.44 -6.16
CA VAL A 72 -20.95 -0.75 -7.34
C VAL A 72 -19.81 -1.71 -7.00
N LEU A 73 -19.04 -1.42 -5.92
CA LEU A 73 -17.94 -2.27 -5.51
C LEU A 73 -18.43 -3.61 -4.96
N ALA A 74 -19.46 -3.60 -4.12
CA ALA A 74 -20.03 -4.81 -3.52
C ALA A 74 -20.54 -5.79 -4.58
N LYS A 75 -21.20 -5.29 -5.65
CA LYS A 75 -21.65 -6.12 -6.77
C LYS A 75 -20.48 -6.85 -7.46
N LYS A 76 -19.35 -6.19 -7.64
CA LYS A 76 -18.13 -6.79 -8.22
C LYS A 76 -17.51 -7.85 -7.31
N LEU A 77 -17.64 -7.66 -6.00
CA LEU A 77 -17.06 -8.55 -4.97
C LEU A 77 -18.03 -9.66 -4.52
N ASP A 78 -19.27 -9.64 -4.96
CA ASP A 78 -20.33 -10.55 -4.50
C ASP A 78 -20.60 -10.40 -2.99
N ALA A 79 -20.68 -9.15 -2.55
CA ALA A 79 -20.78 -8.74 -1.15
C ALA A 79 -22.06 -7.97 -0.87
N HIS A 80 -22.44 -7.86 0.41
CA HIS A 80 -23.47 -6.91 0.82
C HIS A 80 -22.90 -5.47 0.82
N PHE A 81 -23.78 -4.48 0.87
CA PHE A 81 -23.37 -3.08 0.94
C PHE A 81 -24.22 -2.29 1.94
N THR A 82 -23.62 -1.20 2.45
CA THR A 82 -24.32 -0.26 3.34
C THR A 82 -23.59 1.10 3.33
N ASN A 83 -24.32 2.16 3.68
CA ASN A 83 -23.76 3.46 4.05
C ASN A 83 -24.02 3.81 5.53
N ASP A 84 -24.48 2.82 6.30
CA ASP A 84 -24.82 2.95 7.73
C ASP A 84 -23.91 2.04 8.56
N LEU A 85 -23.03 2.64 9.37
CA LEU A 85 -22.06 1.93 10.22
C LEU A 85 -22.76 1.09 11.32
N THR A 86 -24.01 1.39 11.66
CA THR A 86 -24.78 0.58 12.64
C THR A 86 -25.26 -0.74 12.06
N LYS A 87 -25.26 -0.87 10.71
CA LYS A 87 -25.68 -2.05 9.96
C LYS A 87 -24.51 -2.91 9.47
N LEU A 88 -23.32 -2.74 10.07
CA LEU A 88 -22.20 -3.61 9.76
C LEU A 88 -22.48 -5.03 10.23
N LYS A 89 -22.19 -5.99 9.35
CA LYS A 89 -22.27 -7.43 9.63
C LYS A 89 -21.16 -7.88 10.56
N SER A 90 -21.25 -9.11 11.07
CA SER A 90 -20.12 -9.75 11.74
C SER A 90 -19.03 -10.10 10.71
N ALA A 91 -17.78 -9.88 11.07
CA ALA A 91 -16.62 -10.22 10.28
C ALA A 91 -15.42 -10.51 11.18
N ASP A 92 -14.44 -11.25 10.64
CA ASP A 92 -13.21 -11.57 11.35
C ASP A 92 -12.23 -10.39 11.33
N LEU A 93 -12.28 -9.55 10.27
CA LEU A 93 -11.44 -8.37 10.09
C LEU A 93 -12.20 -7.25 9.39
N ILE A 94 -12.01 -6.02 9.86
CA ILE A 94 -12.42 -4.81 9.16
C ILE A 94 -11.18 -4.11 8.59
N ILE A 95 -11.19 -3.84 7.29
CA ILE A 95 -10.15 -3.06 6.61
C ILE A 95 -10.69 -1.67 6.28
N VAL A 96 -10.10 -0.64 6.88
CA VAL A 96 -10.48 0.77 6.72
C VAL A 96 -9.63 1.41 5.62
N SER A 97 -10.25 1.68 4.47
CA SER A 97 -9.63 2.26 3.27
C SER A 97 -10.40 3.51 2.83
N ILE A 98 -10.46 4.49 3.72
CA ILE A 98 -11.11 5.80 3.53
C ILE A 98 -10.09 6.93 3.68
N ASN A 99 -10.49 8.17 3.41
CA ASN A 99 -9.62 9.34 3.62
C ASN A 99 -9.19 9.43 5.08
N ASP A 100 -7.92 9.77 5.29
CA ASP A 100 -7.27 9.82 6.61
C ASP A 100 -8.06 10.65 7.63
N ASP A 101 -8.56 11.83 7.25
CA ASP A 101 -9.35 12.73 8.09
C ASP A 101 -10.67 12.12 8.59
N ALA A 102 -11.20 11.13 7.88
CA ALA A 102 -12.46 10.48 8.23
C ALA A 102 -12.28 9.26 9.15
N ILE A 103 -11.06 8.74 9.31
CA ILE A 103 -10.81 7.49 10.03
C ILE A 103 -11.31 7.58 11.47
N LEU A 104 -10.93 8.61 12.22
CA LEU A 104 -11.28 8.74 13.63
C LEU A 104 -12.80 8.78 13.85
N SER A 105 -13.52 9.52 13.02
CA SER A 105 -14.99 9.64 13.13
C SER A 105 -15.71 8.32 12.82
N VAL A 106 -15.17 7.53 11.88
CA VAL A 106 -15.69 6.20 11.56
C VAL A 106 -15.39 5.21 12.67
N LEU A 107 -14.16 5.18 13.19
CA LEU A 107 -13.77 4.29 14.29
C LEU A 107 -14.61 4.51 15.54
N SER A 108 -15.05 5.74 15.83
CA SER A 108 -15.90 6.03 17.02
C SER A 108 -17.23 5.26 17.02
N GLN A 109 -17.74 4.87 15.86
CA GLN A 109 -19.03 4.21 15.66
C GLN A 109 -18.94 2.68 15.53
N ILE A 110 -17.73 2.12 15.39
CA ILE A 110 -17.52 0.67 15.18
C ILE A 110 -17.42 -0.03 16.55
N LYS A 111 -18.04 -1.20 16.67
CA LYS A 111 -17.89 -2.07 17.85
C LYS A 111 -16.51 -2.71 17.88
N ASN A 112 -16.07 -3.17 19.08
CA ASN A 112 -14.79 -3.85 19.22
C ASN A 112 -14.75 -5.13 18.35
N THR A 113 -13.84 -5.13 17.41
CA THR A 113 -13.54 -6.24 16.48
C THR A 113 -12.10 -6.09 15.99
N ALA A 114 -11.54 -7.09 15.33
CA ALA A 114 -10.24 -6.91 14.71
C ALA A 114 -10.33 -5.89 13.54
N ILE A 115 -9.42 -4.92 13.53
CA ILE A 115 -9.51 -3.79 12.61
C ILE A 115 -8.11 -3.31 12.17
N VAL A 116 -7.99 -2.93 10.90
CA VAL A 116 -6.78 -2.31 10.35
C VAL A 116 -7.15 -1.12 9.49
N HIS A 117 -6.22 -0.16 9.36
CA HIS A 117 -6.32 0.86 8.30
C HIS A 117 -5.24 0.66 7.24
N THR A 118 -5.43 1.31 6.07
CA THR A 118 -4.52 1.24 4.93
C THR A 118 -3.75 2.54 4.70
N SER A 119 -3.70 3.43 5.67
CA SER A 119 -3.00 4.72 5.56
C SER A 119 -1.49 4.57 5.74
N GLY A 120 -0.72 5.26 4.90
CA GLY A 120 0.73 5.43 5.07
C GLY A 120 1.10 6.44 6.16
N SER A 121 0.20 7.39 6.46
CA SER A 121 0.46 8.56 7.33
C SER A 121 -0.02 8.37 8.76
N ILE A 122 -1.16 7.69 8.95
CA ILE A 122 -1.82 7.56 10.26
C ILE A 122 -1.08 6.53 11.13
N GLY A 123 -0.85 6.88 12.40
CA GLY A 123 -0.19 6.00 13.35
C GLY A 123 -1.12 4.96 13.95
N LEU A 124 -0.53 3.88 14.49
CA LEU A 124 -1.25 2.79 15.15
C LEU A 124 -2.08 3.27 16.35
N ASN A 125 -1.65 4.35 17.01
CA ASN A 125 -2.30 4.94 18.19
C ASN A 125 -3.73 5.44 17.96
N ILE A 126 -4.18 5.60 16.71
CA ILE A 126 -5.57 5.99 16.39
C ILE A 126 -6.61 4.98 16.93
N PHE A 127 -6.20 3.72 17.11
CA PHE A 127 -7.05 2.65 17.59
C PHE A 127 -7.04 2.46 19.12
N GLU A 128 -6.08 3.06 19.83
CA GLU A 128 -5.85 2.82 21.25
C GLU A 128 -7.11 2.99 22.08
N LYS A 129 -7.22 2.15 23.12
CA LYS A 129 -8.32 2.13 24.11
C LYS A 129 -9.69 1.65 23.59
N LYS A 130 -9.86 1.34 22.33
CA LYS A 130 -11.16 0.93 21.78
C LYS A 130 -11.19 -0.50 21.24
N PHE A 131 -10.10 -0.96 20.64
CA PHE A 131 -10.03 -2.25 19.96
C PHE A 131 -9.02 -3.17 20.62
N SER A 132 -9.34 -4.47 20.68
CA SER A 132 -8.43 -5.48 21.25
C SER A 132 -7.36 -5.89 20.25
N ASN A 133 -7.73 -6.05 18.99
CA ASN A 133 -6.85 -6.41 17.87
C ASN A 133 -6.92 -5.29 16.81
N TYR A 134 -5.82 -4.57 16.63
CA TYR A 134 -5.75 -3.50 15.67
C TYR A 134 -4.38 -3.39 15.02
N GLY A 135 -4.34 -2.84 13.80
CA GLY A 135 -3.11 -2.78 13.05
C GLY A 135 -3.17 -1.89 11.83
N VAL A 136 -2.12 -1.99 11.04
CA VAL A 136 -1.98 -1.34 9.75
C VAL A 136 -1.70 -2.39 8.69
N PHE A 137 -2.40 -2.27 7.59
CA PHE A 137 -2.29 -3.10 6.40
C PHE A 137 -2.11 -2.21 5.17
N TYR A 138 -0.91 -1.62 5.05
CA TYR A 138 -0.63 -0.58 4.08
C TYR A 138 0.02 -1.11 2.81
N PRO A 139 -0.71 -1.19 1.69
CA PRO A 139 -0.12 -1.48 0.38
C PRO A 139 0.56 -0.23 -0.18
N LEU A 140 1.88 -0.30 -0.38
CA LEU A 140 2.67 0.81 -0.92
C LEU A 140 2.54 0.87 -2.45
N GLN A 141 1.54 1.57 -2.94
CA GLN A 141 1.29 1.72 -4.38
C GLN A 141 0.48 2.98 -4.68
N THR A 142 0.63 3.50 -5.90
CA THR A 142 -0.26 4.50 -6.49
C THR A 142 -1.42 3.79 -7.17
N PHE A 143 -2.55 3.65 -6.45
CA PHE A 143 -3.72 2.97 -6.97
C PHE A 143 -4.60 3.89 -7.82
N ASN A 144 -5.00 3.38 -8.98
CA ASN A 144 -6.09 3.92 -9.78
C ASN A 144 -7.01 2.74 -10.14
N LYS A 145 -8.28 2.79 -9.75
CA LYS A 145 -9.26 1.71 -9.96
C LYS A 145 -9.56 1.37 -11.42
N GLU A 146 -9.17 2.28 -12.34
CA GLU A 146 -9.34 2.09 -13.79
C GLU A 146 -8.10 1.44 -14.46
N VAL A 147 -7.04 1.16 -13.68
CA VAL A 147 -5.78 0.60 -14.19
C VAL A 147 -5.43 -0.65 -13.40
N ASP A 148 -5.20 -1.75 -14.10
CA ASP A 148 -4.77 -3.00 -13.48
C ASP A 148 -3.40 -2.87 -12.83
N VAL A 149 -3.24 -3.45 -11.66
CA VAL A 149 -2.00 -3.45 -10.89
C VAL A 149 -1.64 -4.89 -10.51
N ASN A 150 -0.38 -5.25 -10.70
CA ASN A 150 0.13 -6.55 -10.24
C ASN A 150 0.30 -6.54 -8.71
N ILE A 151 -0.71 -7.00 -8.00
CA ILE A 151 -0.73 -7.05 -6.54
C ILE A 151 0.42 -7.88 -5.96
N SER A 152 0.87 -8.93 -6.66
CA SER A 152 1.93 -9.81 -6.16
C SER A 152 3.29 -9.13 -5.99
N GLU A 153 3.50 -7.98 -6.62
CA GLU A 153 4.74 -7.19 -6.53
C GLU A 153 4.64 -6.03 -5.53
N ILE A 154 3.42 -5.70 -5.05
CA ILE A 154 3.21 -4.56 -4.16
C ILE A 154 3.79 -4.84 -2.78
N PRO A 155 4.66 -3.98 -2.22
CA PRO A 155 5.06 -4.08 -0.83
C PRO A 155 3.88 -3.83 0.10
N PHE A 156 3.60 -4.77 1.00
CA PHE A 156 2.66 -4.59 2.10
C PHE A 156 3.41 -4.28 3.39
N CYS A 157 3.23 -3.10 3.94
CA CYS A 157 3.79 -2.70 5.22
C CYS A 157 2.79 -3.02 6.34
N ILE A 158 3.21 -3.89 7.25
CA ILE A 158 2.35 -4.46 8.30
C ILE A 158 2.83 -4.00 9.67
N GLU A 159 1.86 -3.59 10.50
CA GLU A 159 2.05 -3.28 11.91
C GLU A 159 0.86 -3.82 12.71
N GLY A 160 1.09 -4.57 13.77
CA GLY A 160 0.05 -5.07 14.66
C GLY A 160 0.27 -4.61 16.09
N ASN A 161 -0.81 -4.44 16.86
CA ASN A 161 -0.72 -4.08 18.29
C ASN A 161 -0.19 -5.22 19.17
N SER A 162 -0.16 -6.44 18.66
CA SER A 162 0.43 -7.61 19.31
C SER A 162 1.17 -8.47 18.29
N LEU A 163 2.15 -9.26 18.75
CA LEU A 163 2.90 -10.18 17.89
C LEU A 163 2.00 -11.24 17.23
N GLU A 164 0.95 -11.67 17.90
CA GLU A 164 0.01 -12.66 17.37
C GLU A 164 -0.85 -12.06 16.26
N PHE A 165 -1.44 -10.88 16.49
CA PHE A 165 -2.24 -10.21 15.48
C PHE A 165 -1.40 -9.78 14.27
N GLU A 166 -0.18 -9.29 14.50
CA GLU A 166 0.75 -8.95 13.43
C GLU A 166 1.08 -10.17 12.55
N LYS A 167 1.30 -11.35 13.15
CA LYS A 167 1.50 -12.60 12.39
C LYS A 167 0.29 -12.94 11.51
N GLN A 168 -0.92 -12.80 12.03
CA GLN A 168 -2.15 -13.03 11.25
C GLN A 168 -2.25 -12.07 10.05
N LEU A 169 -1.95 -10.79 10.26
CA LEU A 169 -1.94 -9.80 9.17
C LEU A 169 -0.86 -10.12 8.12
N ILE A 170 0.32 -10.57 8.55
CA ILE A 170 1.40 -11.00 7.66
C ILE A 170 0.98 -12.19 6.80
N GLU A 171 0.27 -13.17 7.35
CA GLU A 171 -0.20 -14.32 6.56
C GLU A 171 -1.25 -13.89 5.53
N ILE A 172 -2.15 -12.96 5.87
CA ILE A 172 -3.05 -12.36 4.88
C ILE A 172 -2.25 -11.63 3.80
N ALA A 173 -1.27 -10.81 4.17
CA ALA A 173 -0.46 -10.07 3.19
C ALA A 173 0.34 -10.99 2.26
N LYS A 174 0.93 -12.07 2.78
CA LYS A 174 1.67 -13.08 2.01
C LYS A 174 0.79 -13.84 1.01
N SER A 175 -0.50 -13.99 1.29
CA SER A 175 -1.42 -14.58 0.33
C SER A 175 -1.71 -13.66 -0.86
N LEU A 176 -1.41 -12.36 -0.74
CA LEU A 176 -1.62 -11.34 -1.76
C LEU A 176 -0.34 -10.95 -2.49
N SER A 177 0.79 -10.90 -1.79
CA SER A 177 2.04 -10.38 -2.33
C SER A 177 3.27 -11.13 -1.84
N ASN A 178 4.29 -11.17 -2.70
CA ASN A 178 5.63 -11.70 -2.37
C ASN A 178 6.44 -10.72 -1.50
N ASN A 179 6.01 -9.47 -1.38
CA ASN A 179 6.72 -8.39 -0.70
C ASN A 179 5.96 -7.97 0.57
N VAL A 180 6.29 -8.55 1.72
CA VAL A 180 5.68 -8.20 3.00
C VAL A 180 6.75 -7.73 3.98
N VAL A 181 6.57 -6.52 4.50
CA VAL A 181 7.55 -5.85 5.37
C VAL A 181 6.90 -5.46 6.69
N LYS A 182 7.52 -5.84 7.80
CA LYS A 182 7.17 -5.31 9.12
C LYS A 182 7.69 -3.88 9.24
N MET A 183 6.84 -2.97 9.67
CA MET A 183 7.22 -1.57 9.72
C MET A 183 6.39 -0.82 10.76
N ASN A 184 7.04 -0.16 11.70
CA ASN A 184 6.32 0.66 12.67
C ASN A 184 5.79 1.96 12.07
N SER A 185 4.92 2.64 12.80
CA SER A 185 4.25 3.87 12.34
C SER A 185 5.23 4.98 11.94
N GLN A 186 6.36 5.12 12.63
CA GLN A 186 7.36 6.15 12.30
C GLN A 186 8.07 5.84 10.99
N GLN A 187 8.51 4.59 10.80
CA GLN A 187 9.14 4.12 9.56
C GLN A 187 8.19 4.24 8.38
N ARG A 188 6.91 3.84 8.56
CA ARG A 188 5.88 3.91 7.52
C ARG A 188 5.61 5.37 7.10
N LYS A 189 5.50 6.29 8.05
CA LYS A 189 5.33 7.71 7.75
C LYS A 189 6.50 8.26 6.94
N GLN A 190 7.73 7.90 7.29
CA GLN A 190 8.91 8.30 6.52
C GLN A 190 8.93 7.70 5.11
N LEU A 191 8.57 6.40 4.99
CA LEU A 191 8.41 5.73 3.70
C LEU A 191 7.34 6.40 2.84
N HIS A 192 6.20 6.76 3.43
CA HIS A 192 5.13 7.44 2.71
C HIS A 192 5.56 8.80 2.17
N ILE A 193 6.28 9.60 2.97
CA ILE A 193 6.86 10.87 2.50
C ILE A 193 7.81 10.62 1.32
N ALA A 194 8.68 9.63 1.41
CA ALA A 194 9.59 9.28 0.32
C ALA A 194 8.83 8.84 -0.95
N ALA A 195 7.74 8.08 -0.81
CA ALA A 195 6.89 7.67 -1.92
C ALA A 195 6.16 8.84 -2.58
N VAL A 196 5.75 9.85 -1.82
CA VAL A 196 5.18 11.11 -2.38
C VAL A 196 6.22 11.79 -3.28
N PHE A 197 7.48 11.92 -2.83
CA PHE A 197 8.55 12.47 -3.68
C PHE A 197 8.80 11.61 -4.92
N ALA A 198 8.92 10.29 -4.75
CA ALA A 198 9.29 9.39 -5.84
C ALA A 198 8.17 9.21 -6.88
N CYS A 199 6.91 9.28 -6.50
CA CYS A 199 5.78 8.95 -7.36
C CYS A 199 4.83 10.13 -7.60
N ASN A 200 4.25 10.73 -6.55
CA ASN A 200 3.23 11.75 -6.72
C ASN A 200 3.81 13.04 -7.33
N PHE A 201 4.94 13.52 -6.80
CA PHE A 201 5.59 14.71 -7.35
C PHE A 201 6.15 14.45 -8.74
N SER A 202 6.74 13.28 -8.98
CA SER A 202 7.21 12.90 -10.32
C SER A 202 6.07 12.89 -11.34
N ASN A 203 4.90 12.34 -10.97
CA ASN A 203 3.73 12.37 -11.85
C ASN A 203 3.26 13.81 -12.14
N HIS A 204 3.28 14.69 -11.15
CA HIS A 204 2.96 16.10 -11.37
C HIS A 204 3.96 16.79 -12.30
N LEU A 205 5.26 16.47 -12.18
CA LEU A 205 6.28 16.96 -13.11
C LEU A 205 6.06 16.44 -14.54
N TYR A 206 5.55 15.21 -14.72
CA TYR A 206 5.14 14.72 -16.04
C TYR A 206 3.95 15.51 -16.60
N SER A 207 2.98 15.90 -15.78
CA SER A 207 1.86 16.75 -16.21
C SER A 207 2.35 18.12 -16.66
N ILE A 208 3.29 18.73 -15.94
CA ILE A 208 3.93 19.99 -16.35
C ILE A 208 4.66 19.83 -17.69
N ALA A 209 5.38 18.72 -17.89
CA ALA A 209 6.06 18.46 -19.15
C ALA A 209 5.10 18.28 -20.32
N ASP A 210 3.96 17.60 -20.10
CA ASP A 210 2.88 17.46 -21.09
C ASP A 210 2.30 18.82 -21.48
N ASP A 211 1.98 19.67 -20.52
CA ASP A 211 1.47 21.05 -20.76
C ASP A 211 2.47 21.90 -21.56
N LEU A 212 3.78 21.78 -21.28
CA LEU A 212 4.82 22.50 -22.02
C LEU A 212 4.93 22.03 -23.47
N LEU A 213 4.82 20.73 -23.72
CA LEU A 213 4.88 20.14 -25.06
C LEU A 213 3.61 20.42 -25.87
N ALA A 214 2.44 20.37 -25.24
CA ALA A 214 1.16 20.63 -25.88
C ALA A 214 1.12 22.04 -26.50
N LYS A 215 1.73 23.06 -25.87
CA LYS A 215 1.89 24.42 -26.43
C LYS A 215 2.64 24.49 -27.76
N LYS A 216 3.37 23.44 -28.09
CA LYS A 216 4.13 23.30 -29.33
C LYS A 216 3.60 22.18 -30.23
N ASN A 217 2.43 21.61 -29.91
CA ASN A 217 1.82 20.47 -30.60
C ASN A 217 2.73 19.24 -30.67
N ILE A 218 3.49 18.97 -29.59
CA ILE A 218 4.34 17.80 -29.44
C ILE A 218 3.65 16.80 -28.51
N ASP A 219 3.53 15.54 -28.95
CA ASP A 219 2.94 14.48 -28.13
C ASP A 219 3.89 14.10 -26.96
N PHE A 220 3.35 14.08 -25.74
CA PHE A 220 4.07 13.66 -24.53
C PHE A 220 4.75 12.28 -24.66
N LYS A 221 4.18 11.39 -25.48
CA LYS A 221 4.74 10.03 -25.69
C LYS A 221 6.19 10.02 -26.15
N ILE A 222 6.68 11.11 -26.76
CA ILE A 222 8.10 11.23 -27.15
C ILE A 222 9.05 11.16 -25.93
N LEU A 223 8.58 11.52 -24.73
CA LEU A 223 9.36 11.46 -23.49
C LEU A 223 9.36 10.06 -22.84
N LEU A 224 8.44 9.16 -23.19
CA LEU A 224 8.33 7.86 -22.55
C LEU A 224 9.62 7.02 -22.57
N PRO A 225 10.40 6.96 -23.67
CA PRO A 225 11.67 6.25 -23.67
C PRO A 225 12.67 6.83 -22.66
N LEU A 226 12.73 8.16 -22.53
CA LEU A 226 13.62 8.86 -21.60
C LEU A 226 13.21 8.59 -20.14
N ILE A 227 11.90 8.62 -19.85
CA ILE A 227 11.37 8.30 -18.51
C ILE A 227 11.70 6.86 -18.12
N ARG A 228 11.48 5.90 -19.02
CA ARG A 228 11.84 4.49 -18.79
C ARG A 228 13.33 4.32 -18.53
N GLN A 229 14.19 4.98 -19.30
CA GLN A 229 15.64 4.91 -19.09
C GLN A 229 16.03 5.45 -17.71
N THR A 230 15.38 6.52 -17.24
CA THR A 230 15.61 7.07 -15.90
C THR A 230 15.30 6.02 -14.81
N ILE A 231 14.19 5.30 -14.94
CA ILE A 231 13.81 4.23 -14.00
C ILE A 231 14.81 3.06 -14.09
N THR A 232 15.15 2.60 -15.29
CA THR A 232 16.12 1.51 -15.48
C THR A 232 17.48 1.81 -14.85
N ASN A 233 17.92 3.06 -14.90
CA ASN A 233 19.15 3.46 -14.24
C ASN A 233 19.10 3.30 -12.72
N LEU A 234 17.92 3.48 -12.09
CA LEU A 234 17.72 3.32 -10.65
C LEU A 234 17.73 1.85 -10.19
N GLU A 235 17.49 0.90 -11.08
CA GLU A 235 17.54 -0.54 -10.75
C GLU A 235 18.96 -1.00 -10.38
N ARG A 236 19.99 -0.30 -10.85
CA ARG A 236 21.41 -0.68 -10.71
C ARG A 236 22.24 0.31 -9.93
N ASN A 237 21.77 1.54 -9.75
CA ASN A 237 22.56 2.64 -9.20
C ASN A 237 21.73 3.42 -8.18
N ARG A 238 22.41 4.13 -7.29
CA ARG A 238 21.75 5.07 -6.40
C ARG A 238 21.30 6.33 -7.16
N PRO A 239 20.16 6.94 -6.82
CA PRO A 239 19.64 8.13 -7.52
C PRO A 239 20.66 9.26 -7.67
N LYS A 240 21.46 9.51 -6.63
CA LYS A 240 22.50 10.55 -6.64
C LYS A 240 23.57 10.31 -7.69
N GLU A 241 23.92 9.07 -7.99
CA GLU A 241 24.99 8.69 -8.92
C GLU A 241 24.58 8.88 -10.37
N VAL A 242 23.30 8.70 -10.68
CA VAL A 242 22.75 8.76 -12.04
C VAL A 242 22.10 10.09 -12.41
N GLN A 243 22.20 11.10 -11.53
CA GLN A 243 21.70 12.43 -11.82
C GLN A 243 22.41 13.03 -13.04
N THR A 244 21.63 13.53 -13.99
CA THR A 244 22.10 14.19 -15.22
C THR A 244 21.47 15.58 -15.34
N GLY A 245 21.74 16.27 -16.46
CA GLY A 245 21.12 17.53 -16.82
C GLY A 245 21.95 18.79 -16.50
N PRO A 246 21.45 19.97 -16.92
CA PRO A 246 22.20 21.24 -16.82
C PRO A 246 22.49 21.65 -15.37
N ALA A 247 21.59 21.37 -14.43
CA ALA A 247 21.78 21.64 -13.00
C ALA A 247 23.00 20.86 -12.44
N LYS A 248 23.13 19.55 -12.77
CA LYS A 248 24.25 18.73 -12.33
C LYS A 248 25.59 19.22 -12.90
N ARG A 249 25.60 19.71 -14.13
CA ARG A 249 26.81 20.26 -14.79
C ARG A 249 27.08 21.72 -14.45
N LYS A 250 26.20 22.39 -13.69
CA LYS A 250 26.25 23.83 -13.39
C LYS A 250 26.23 24.70 -14.66
N ASP A 251 25.45 24.28 -15.67
CA ASP A 251 25.35 24.94 -16.98
C ASP A 251 24.42 26.16 -16.87
N THR A 252 24.96 27.26 -16.36
CA THR A 252 24.19 28.46 -16.02
C THR A 252 23.54 29.12 -17.24
N ALA A 253 24.19 29.08 -18.44
CA ALA A 253 23.64 29.68 -19.65
C ALA A 253 22.34 28.98 -20.06
N ILE A 254 22.32 27.65 -20.10
CA ILE A 254 21.14 26.86 -20.46
C ILE A 254 20.04 27.02 -19.38
N ILE A 255 20.43 27.05 -18.10
CA ILE A 255 19.45 27.26 -17.02
C ILE A 255 18.74 28.61 -17.16
N GLN A 256 19.46 29.69 -17.46
CA GLN A 256 18.88 31.03 -17.65
C GLN A 256 17.98 31.10 -18.89
N GLU A 257 18.37 30.45 -19.99
CA GLU A 257 17.54 30.33 -21.18
C GLU A 257 16.20 29.63 -20.90
N HIS A 258 16.25 28.50 -20.17
CA HIS A 258 15.04 27.79 -19.75
C HIS A 258 14.15 28.68 -18.89
N ILE A 259 14.70 29.37 -17.90
CA ILE A 259 13.97 30.31 -17.02
C ILE A 259 13.31 31.45 -17.82
N ALA A 260 13.99 31.98 -18.85
CA ALA A 260 13.46 33.02 -19.71
C ALA A 260 12.31 32.49 -20.60
N THR A 261 12.39 31.24 -21.02
CA THR A 261 11.41 30.58 -21.90
C THR A 261 10.12 30.22 -21.17
N ILE A 262 10.18 29.82 -19.89
CA ILE A 262 9.01 29.45 -19.09
C ILE A 262 8.21 30.73 -18.78
N LYS A 263 6.94 30.79 -19.22
CA LYS A 263 6.09 31.97 -19.06
C LYS A 263 5.34 31.97 -17.70
N GLU A 264 4.88 30.82 -17.23
CA GLU A 264 4.13 30.65 -16.01
C GLU A 264 5.01 30.86 -14.80
N LYS A 265 4.67 31.85 -13.98
CA LYS A 265 5.46 32.25 -12.81
C LYS A 265 5.69 31.09 -11.85
N GLU A 266 4.65 30.34 -11.54
CA GLU A 266 4.70 29.21 -10.58
C GLU A 266 5.60 28.08 -11.09
N ILE A 267 5.53 27.74 -12.38
CA ILE A 267 6.39 26.72 -12.99
C ILE A 267 7.84 27.18 -13.03
N LYS A 268 8.07 28.46 -13.32
CA LYS A 268 9.41 29.07 -13.28
C LYS A 268 10.03 28.99 -11.89
N GLU A 269 9.27 29.33 -10.85
CA GLU A 269 9.72 29.25 -9.45
C GLU A 269 10.02 27.80 -9.05
N LEU A 270 9.18 26.84 -9.45
CA LEU A 270 9.40 25.42 -9.21
C LEU A 270 10.68 24.93 -9.91
N TYR A 271 10.88 25.30 -11.18
CA TYR A 271 12.09 24.97 -11.94
C TYR A 271 13.35 25.49 -11.20
N GLN A 272 13.33 26.75 -10.78
CA GLN A 272 14.45 27.38 -10.07
C GLN A 272 14.75 26.68 -8.73
N LYS A 273 13.70 26.35 -7.95
CA LYS A 273 13.85 25.65 -6.67
C LYS A 273 14.47 24.26 -6.82
N ILE A 274 13.97 23.48 -7.80
CA ILE A 274 14.51 22.13 -8.08
C ILE A 274 15.95 22.23 -8.57
N THR A 275 16.24 23.15 -9.53
CA THR A 275 17.58 23.38 -10.07
C THR A 275 18.58 23.73 -8.96
N THR A 276 18.23 24.68 -8.10
CA THR A 276 19.06 25.08 -6.96
C THR A 276 19.31 23.93 -5.99
N ASN A 277 18.26 23.12 -5.74
CA ASN A 277 18.38 21.95 -4.85
C ASN A 277 19.32 20.89 -5.44
N ILE A 278 19.20 20.59 -6.75
CA ILE A 278 20.11 19.65 -7.44
C ILE A 278 21.57 20.12 -7.33
N ILE A 279 21.83 21.41 -7.60
CA ILE A 279 23.19 21.97 -7.52
C ILE A 279 23.77 21.74 -6.12
N LYS A 280 23.04 22.16 -5.06
CA LYS A 280 23.46 21.99 -3.66
C LYS A 280 23.64 20.53 -3.25
N TYR A 281 22.79 19.63 -3.75
CA TYR A 281 22.83 18.22 -3.39
C TYR A 281 24.04 17.48 -3.99
N HIS A 282 24.68 18.09 -5.01
CA HIS A 282 25.83 17.54 -5.74
C HIS A 282 27.13 18.35 -5.55
N GLU A 283 27.12 19.33 -4.67
CA GLU A 283 28.33 19.96 -4.10
C GLU A 283 28.91 19.09 -2.99
#